data_9b59ca8aab29d2784a4dd2abdb594792
#
_entry.id   9b59ca8aab29d2784a4dd2abdb594792
#
_cell.length_a   1.000
_cell.length_b   1.000
_cell.length_c   1.000
_cell.angle_alpha   90.00
_cell.angle_beta   90.00
_cell.angle_gamma   90.00
#
_symmetry.space_group_name_H-M   'P 1'
#
loop_
_entity.id
_entity.type
_entity.pdbx_description
1 polymer ?
#
loop_
_entity_poly.entity_id
_entity_poly.type
_entity_poly.pdbx_seq_one_letter_code
_entity_poly.pdbx_strand_id
1 'polypeptide(L)'
;MKTLPVTLLFIVSILSFVPSAFAQKDLPADDASTAAFVELCKNPDDIEGRSFCFGFGEGVYQQYLASRAINAKPAICFANKTETRNEVLQKFLAWTKSNPQLNKDQAAKSLMRFFTQNYPCK
;
A
#
# COMPACT_ATOMS: atom_id res chain seq x y z
N MET A 1 -29.89 64.71 -29.40
CA MET A 1 -29.36 63.98 -28.29
C MET A 1 -29.42 62.52 -28.67
N LYS A 2 -28.28 61.93 -29.05
CA LYS A 2 -28.19 60.50 -29.45
C LYS A 2 -27.52 59.76 -28.34
N THR A 3 -28.26 58.90 -27.65
CA THR A 3 -27.76 57.99 -26.63
C THR A 3 -27.15 56.74 -27.30
N LEU A 4 -25.85 56.52 -27.11
CA LEU A 4 -25.18 55.28 -27.51
C LEU A 4 -25.46 54.19 -26.45
N PRO A 5 -25.80 52.97 -26.86
CA PRO A 5 -25.84 51.84 -25.94
C PRO A 5 -24.43 51.30 -25.73
N VAL A 6 -24.02 51.27 -24.48
CA VAL A 6 -22.79 50.58 -24.06
C VAL A 6 -23.06 49.08 -24.06
N THR A 7 -22.50 48.38 -25.03
CA THR A 7 -22.55 46.92 -25.10
C THR A 7 -21.48 46.35 -24.18
N LEU A 8 -21.91 45.83 -23.04
CA LEU A 8 -21.05 45.17 -22.07
C LEU A 8 -20.71 43.77 -22.59
N LEU A 9 -19.49 43.58 -23.10
CA LEU A 9 -18.96 42.28 -23.47
C LEU A 9 -18.57 41.50 -22.19
N PHE A 10 -19.40 40.57 -21.80
CA PHE A 10 -19.03 39.55 -20.80
C PHE A 10 -18.10 38.51 -21.44
N ILE A 11 -16.81 38.62 -21.16
CA ILE A 11 -15.86 37.57 -21.48
C ILE A 11 -16.01 36.47 -20.40
N VAL A 12 -16.74 35.41 -20.72
CA VAL A 12 -16.83 34.21 -19.89
C VAL A 12 -15.55 33.44 -20.10
N SER A 13 -14.61 33.60 -19.17
CA SER A 13 -13.43 32.73 -19.08
C SER A 13 -13.86 31.34 -18.62
N ILE A 14 -14.01 30.43 -19.57
CA ILE A 14 -14.19 29.00 -19.28
C ILE A 14 -12.85 28.46 -18.78
N LEU A 15 -12.66 28.38 -17.47
CA LEU A 15 -11.59 27.58 -16.89
C LEU A 15 -11.86 26.11 -17.23
N SER A 16 -11.14 25.59 -18.21
CA SER A 16 -11.12 24.17 -18.51
C SER A 16 -10.46 23.45 -17.35
N PHE A 17 -11.26 22.93 -16.44
CA PHE A 17 -10.81 21.91 -15.49
C PHE A 17 -10.43 20.68 -16.29
N VAL A 18 -9.15 20.46 -16.50
CA VAL A 18 -8.63 19.18 -16.99
C VAL A 18 -8.64 18.24 -15.78
N PRO A 19 -9.52 17.24 -15.71
CA PRO A 19 -9.36 16.21 -14.69
C PRO A 19 -8.07 15.47 -15.03
N SER A 20 -7.07 15.57 -14.15
CA SER A 20 -5.91 14.69 -14.19
C SER A 20 -6.45 13.29 -13.92
N ALA A 21 -6.69 12.53 -14.97
CA ALA A 21 -6.95 11.10 -14.88
C ALA A 21 -5.65 10.46 -14.41
N PHE A 22 -5.45 10.39 -13.09
CA PHE A 22 -4.53 9.43 -12.53
C PHE A 22 -5.09 8.08 -12.96
N ALA A 23 -4.34 7.37 -13.80
CA ALA A 23 -4.63 5.99 -14.13
C ALA A 23 -4.51 5.19 -12.82
N GLN A 24 -5.60 5.10 -12.09
CA GLN A 24 -5.75 4.20 -10.97
C GLN A 24 -5.66 2.81 -11.57
N LYS A 25 -4.54 2.13 -11.33
CA LYS A 25 -4.42 0.73 -11.64
C LYS A 25 -5.51 0.04 -10.83
N ASP A 26 -6.51 -0.49 -11.51
CA ASP A 26 -7.63 -1.17 -10.89
C ASP A 26 -7.10 -2.36 -10.09
N LEU A 27 -6.85 -2.13 -8.81
CA LEU A 27 -6.78 -3.21 -7.85
C LEU A 27 -8.18 -3.80 -7.79
N PRO A 28 -8.34 -5.14 -7.91
CA PRO A 28 -9.61 -5.75 -7.64
C PRO A 28 -10.04 -5.29 -6.23
N ALA A 29 -11.06 -4.43 -6.17
CA ALA A 29 -11.46 -3.74 -4.94
C ALA A 29 -11.81 -4.71 -3.79
N ASP A 30 -12.02 -6.00 -4.13
CA ASP A 30 -12.51 -7.03 -3.24
C ASP A 30 -11.51 -8.17 -2.99
N ASP A 31 -10.31 -8.16 -3.61
CA ASP A 31 -9.33 -9.23 -3.42
C ASP A 31 -8.19 -8.80 -2.48
N ALA A 32 -8.37 -9.08 -1.19
CA ALA A 32 -7.36 -8.90 -0.15
C ALA A 32 -6.47 -10.14 0.06
N SER A 33 -6.44 -11.07 -0.92
CA SER A 33 -5.67 -12.31 -0.81
C SER A 33 -4.16 -12.07 -0.87
N THR A 34 -3.42 -13.03 -0.33
CA THR A 34 -1.95 -13.05 -0.43
C THR A 34 -1.50 -13.09 -1.89
N ALA A 35 -2.20 -13.81 -2.75
CA ALA A 35 -1.86 -13.87 -4.18
C ALA A 35 -2.00 -12.50 -4.85
N ALA A 36 -3.08 -11.77 -4.61
CA ALA A 36 -3.28 -10.43 -5.16
C ALA A 36 -2.22 -9.44 -4.65
N PHE A 37 -1.88 -9.50 -3.36
CA PHE A 37 -0.82 -8.67 -2.78
C PHE A 37 0.56 -8.99 -3.41
N VAL A 38 0.91 -10.26 -3.56
CA VAL A 38 2.16 -10.69 -4.19
C VAL A 38 2.22 -10.21 -5.65
N GLU A 39 1.12 -10.34 -6.40
CA GLU A 39 1.06 -9.89 -7.79
C GLU A 39 1.32 -8.39 -7.92
N LEU A 40 0.75 -7.59 -7.03
CA LEU A 40 0.98 -6.15 -6.97
C LEU A 40 2.44 -5.80 -6.62
N CYS A 41 3.04 -6.55 -5.70
CA CYS A 41 4.34 -6.20 -5.10
C CYS A 41 5.56 -6.75 -5.85
N LYS A 42 5.37 -7.69 -6.77
CA LYS A 42 6.48 -8.43 -7.40
C LYS A 42 7.30 -7.63 -8.41
N ASN A 43 6.71 -6.57 -8.98
CA ASN A 43 7.39 -5.76 -10.00
C ASN A 43 8.26 -4.68 -9.32
N PRO A 44 9.61 -4.76 -9.43
CA PRO A 44 10.51 -3.79 -8.80
C PRO A 44 10.42 -2.39 -9.44
N ASP A 45 9.94 -2.28 -10.68
CA ASP A 45 9.85 -1.01 -11.42
C ASP A 45 8.51 -0.30 -11.20
N ASP A 46 7.54 -0.95 -10.56
CA ASP A 46 6.26 -0.35 -10.20
C ASP A 46 6.38 0.43 -8.88
N ILE A 47 6.74 1.71 -8.99
CA ILE A 47 6.98 2.59 -7.83
C ILE A 47 5.70 2.74 -6.99
N GLU A 48 4.54 2.87 -7.62
CA GLU A 48 3.25 3.05 -6.93
C GLU A 48 2.84 1.77 -6.21
N GLY A 49 2.89 0.64 -6.90
CA GLY A 49 2.62 -0.67 -6.31
C GLY A 49 3.54 -0.97 -5.12
N ARG A 50 4.83 -0.67 -5.24
CA ARG A 50 5.79 -0.86 -4.15
C ARG A 50 5.53 0.06 -2.96
N SER A 51 5.18 1.32 -3.21
CA SER A 51 4.84 2.26 -2.14
C SER A 51 3.61 1.78 -1.36
N PHE A 52 2.59 1.26 -2.07
CA PHE A 52 1.45 0.61 -1.45
C PHE A 52 1.89 -0.58 -0.59
N CYS A 53 2.75 -1.46 -1.13
CA CYS A 53 3.20 -2.66 -0.42
C CYS A 53 3.96 -2.33 0.86
N PHE A 54 4.82 -1.30 0.84
CA PHE A 54 5.52 -0.84 2.03
C PHE A 54 4.54 -0.27 3.06
N GLY A 55 3.59 0.57 2.62
CA GLY A 55 2.57 1.14 3.51
C GLY A 55 1.66 0.08 4.11
N PHE A 56 1.25 -0.91 3.33
CA PHE A 56 0.42 -2.01 3.80
C PHE A 56 1.17 -2.87 4.85
N GLY A 57 2.42 -3.25 4.57
CA GLY A 57 3.25 -4.00 5.50
C GLY A 57 3.50 -3.24 6.80
N GLU A 58 3.80 -1.96 6.72
CA GLU A 58 3.92 -1.08 7.90
C GLU A 58 2.61 -1.01 8.67
N GLY A 59 1.47 -0.84 7.99
CA GLY A 59 0.16 -0.80 8.62
C GLY A 59 -0.18 -2.07 9.38
N VAL A 60 0.13 -3.24 8.83
CA VAL A 60 -0.03 -4.54 9.50
C VAL A 60 0.82 -4.60 10.77
N TYR A 61 2.07 -4.14 10.71
CA TYR A 61 2.94 -4.10 11.88
C TYR A 61 2.46 -3.11 12.95
N GLN A 62 2.03 -1.91 12.55
CA GLN A 62 1.47 -0.91 13.46
C GLN A 62 0.20 -1.41 14.14
N GLN A 63 -0.66 -2.11 13.40
CA GLN A 63 -1.85 -2.74 13.98
C GLN A 63 -1.48 -3.80 15.02
N TYR A 64 -0.45 -4.60 14.75
CA TYR A 64 0.08 -5.56 15.73
C TYR A 64 0.53 -4.82 17.01
N LEU A 65 1.32 -3.75 16.88
CA LEU A 65 1.78 -2.98 18.04
C LEU A 65 0.62 -2.39 18.85
N ALA A 66 -0.38 -1.83 18.16
CA ALA A 66 -1.55 -1.20 18.78
C ALA A 66 -2.47 -2.21 19.49
N SER A 67 -2.55 -3.44 18.99
CA SER A 67 -3.42 -4.49 19.55
C SER A 67 -2.79 -5.29 20.69
N ARG A 68 -1.50 -5.08 20.98
CA ARG A 68 -0.83 -5.76 22.08
C ARG A 68 -1.31 -5.27 23.45
N ALA A 69 -1.51 -6.20 24.36
CA ALA A 69 -1.70 -5.83 25.77
C ALA A 69 -0.43 -5.13 26.31
N ILE A 70 -0.62 -4.12 27.17
CA ILE A 70 0.45 -3.24 27.67
C ILE A 70 1.65 -4.02 28.25
N ASN A 71 1.40 -5.14 28.91
CA ASN A 71 2.44 -5.98 29.55
C ASN A 71 2.78 -7.25 28.76
N ALA A 72 2.22 -7.42 27.55
CA ALA A 72 2.53 -8.61 26.75
C ALA A 72 3.94 -8.52 26.17
N LYS A 73 4.70 -9.63 26.26
CA LYS A 73 6.00 -9.73 25.56
C LYS A 73 5.78 -9.62 24.04
N PRO A 74 6.61 -8.84 23.34
CA PRO A 74 6.51 -8.76 21.89
C PRO A 74 6.87 -10.10 21.24
N ALA A 75 6.08 -10.49 20.23
CA ALA A 75 6.36 -11.67 19.41
C ALA A 75 7.22 -11.33 18.18
N ILE A 76 7.20 -10.07 17.74
CA ILE A 76 7.91 -9.58 16.55
C ILE A 76 8.93 -8.54 16.98
N CYS A 77 10.20 -8.76 16.62
CA CYS A 77 11.31 -7.86 16.86
C CYS A 77 12.17 -7.73 15.59
N PHE A 78 12.12 -6.57 14.95
CA PHE A 78 13.06 -6.24 13.88
C PHE A 78 14.41 -5.86 14.50
N ALA A 79 15.19 -6.88 14.91
CA ALA A 79 16.46 -6.67 15.61
C ALA A 79 17.54 -6.09 14.70
N ASN A 80 17.47 -6.37 13.39
CA ASN A 80 18.42 -5.85 12.42
C ASN A 80 17.91 -4.52 11.82
N LYS A 81 18.32 -3.42 12.44
CA LYS A 81 17.96 -2.07 12.01
C LYS A 81 18.60 -1.66 10.67
N THR A 82 19.49 -2.47 10.11
CA THR A 82 20.14 -2.22 8.81
C THR A 82 19.33 -2.78 7.64
N GLU A 83 18.37 -3.65 7.91
CA GLU A 83 17.52 -4.23 6.88
C GLU A 83 16.52 -3.20 6.34
N THR A 84 16.51 -3.02 5.04
CA THR A 84 15.63 -2.08 4.36
C THR A 84 14.23 -2.66 4.16
N ARG A 85 13.22 -1.79 3.99
CA ARG A 85 11.85 -2.21 3.64
C ARG A 85 11.81 -3.07 2.38
N ASN A 86 12.69 -2.77 1.42
CA ASN A 86 12.79 -3.56 0.20
C ASN A 86 13.28 -4.98 0.47
N GLU A 87 14.29 -5.15 1.31
CA GLU A 87 14.81 -6.47 1.68
C GLU A 87 13.74 -7.29 2.40
N VAL A 88 13.00 -6.69 3.33
CA VAL A 88 11.88 -7.35 4.01
C VAL A 88 10.80 -7.78 3.00
N LEU A 89 10.44 -6.91 2.05
CA LEU A 89 9.47 -7.24 0.99
C LEU A 89 9.97 -8.40 0.12
N GLN A 90 11.23 -8.36 -0.33
CA GLN A 90 11.80 -9.45 -1.15
C GLN A 90 11.81 -10.79 -0.40
N LYS A 91 12.12 -10.78 0.90
CA LYS A 91 12.04 -11.98 1.75
C LYS A 91 10.60 -12.50 1.85
N PHE A 92 9.62 -11.61 2.02
CA PHE A 92 8.21 -12.00 2.03
C PHE A 92 7.80 -12.64 0.71
N LEU A 93 8.14 -12.03 -0.43
CA LEU A 93 7.83 -12.57 -1.76
C LEU A 93 8.48 -13.95 -1.99
N ALA A 94 9.72 -14.15 -1.54
CA ALA A 94 10.39 -15.45 -1.61
C ALA A 94 9.73 -16.48 -0.68
N TRP A 95 9.36 -16.07 0.52
CA TRP A 95 8.70 -16.93 1.50
C TRP A 95 7.31 -17.39 1.01
N THR A 96 6.53 -16.52 0.37
CA THR A 96 5.22 -16.90 -0.19
C THR A 96 5.33 -17.93 -1.32
N LYS A 97 6.38 -17.85 -2.16
CA LYS A 97 6.65 -18.87 -3.19
C LYS A 97 6.85 -20.26 -2.59
N SER A 98 7.46 -20.35 -1.41
CA SER A 98 7.67 -21.61 -0.68
C SER A 98 6.45 -22.04 0.14
N ASN A 99 5.41 -21.20 0.19
CA ASN A 99 4.19 -21.44 0.97
C ASN A 99 2.92 -21.19 0.14
N PRO A 100 2.73 -21.90 -0.99
CA PRO A 100 1.63 -21.63 -1.93
C PRO A 100 0.24 -21.83 -1.34
N GLN A 101 0.13 -22.59 -0.24
CA GLN A 101 -1.13 -22.77 0.49
C GLN A 101 -1.67 -21.47 1.08
N LEU A 102 -0.82 -20.45 1.24
CA LEU A 102 -1.21 -19.14 1.77
C LEU A 102 -1.85 -18.22 0.71
N ASN A 103 -1.81 -18.59 -0.56
CA ASN A 103 -2.27 -17.73 -1.66
C ASN A 103 -3.72 -17.25 -1.48
N LYS A 104 -4.58 -18.06 -0.88
CA LYS A 104 -5.98 -17.75 -0.61
C LYS A 104 -6.22 -17.06 0.75
N ASP A 105 -5.22 -17.04 1.62
CA ASP A 105 -5.32 -16.35 2.91
C ASP A 105 -5.31 -14.83 2.70
N GLN A 106 -5.87 -14.09 3.63
CA GLN A 106 -5.75 -12.62 3.63
C GLN A 106 -4.28 -12.20 3.72
N ALA A 107 -3.89 -11.22 2.92
CA ALA A 107 -2.51 -10.73 2.86
C ALA A 107 -1.99 -10.27 4.24
N ALA A 108 -2.81 -9.57 5.02
CA ALA A 108 -2.45 -9.14 6.36
C ALA A 108 -2.13 -10.33 7.29
N LYS A 109 -2.91 -11.42 7.20
CA LYS A 109 -2.68 -12.64 7.99
C LYS A 109 -1.37 -13.33 7.60
N SER A 110 -1.08 -13.39 6.30
CA SER A 110 0.18 -13.96 5.80
C SER A 110 1.39 -13.12 6.19
N LEU A 111 1.28 -11.79 6.13
CA LEU A 111 2.34 -10.88 6.62
C LEU A 111 2.59 -11.05 8.12
N MET A 112 1.55 -11.13 8.94
CA MET A 112 1.70 -11.39 10.37
C MET A 112 2.41 -12.71 10.65
N ARG A 113 2.05 -13.77 9.93
CA ARG A 113 2.72 -15.08 10.03
C ARG A 113 4.18 -14.98 9.60
N PHE A 114 4.47 -14.30 8.50
CA PHE A 114 5.83 -14.06 8.05
C PHE A 114 6.66 -13.31 9.09
N PHE A 115 6.14 -12.23 9.66
CA PHE A 115 6.85 -11.44 10.67
C PHE A 115 7.14 -12.28 11.94
N THR A 116 6.16 -13.03 12.43
CA THR A 116 6.37 -13.86 13.62
C THR A 116 7.37 -14.98 13.40
N GLN A 117 7.45 -15.54 12.19
CA GLN A 117 8.38 -16.62 11.87
C GLN A 117 9.80 -16.14 11.56
N ASN A 118 9.94 -14.99 10.91
CA ASN A 118 11.24 -14.52 10.42
C ASN A 118 11.87 -13.45 11.31
N TYR A 119 11.09 -12.81 12.17
CA TYR A 119 11.53 -11.77 13.09
C TYR A 119 11.07 -12.02 14.54
N PRO A 120 11.26 -13.25 15.07
CA PRO A 120 10.86 -13.53 16.45
C PRO A 120 11.72 -12.73 17.42
N CYS A 121 11.11 -12.27 18.52
CA CYS A 121 11.89 -11.77 19.66
C CYS A 121 12.63 -12.94 20.34
N LYS A 122 13.84 -12.68 20.79
CA LYS A 122 14.67 -13.64 21.55
C LYS A 122 14.36 -13.56 23.04
#